data_a03ce1e950b17fd20141700465386357
#
_entry.id   a03ce1e950b17fd20141700465386357
#
_cell.length_a   1.000
_cell.length_b   1.000
_cell.length_c   1.000
_cell.angle_alpha   90.00
_cell.angle_beta   90.00
_cell.angle_gamma   90.00
#
_symmetry.space_group_name_H-M   'P 1'
#
loop_
_entity.id
_entity.type
_entity.pdbx_description
1 polymer ?
#
loop_
_entity_poly.entity_id
_entity_poly.type
_entity_poly.pdbx_seq_one_letter_code
_entity_poly.pdbx_strand_id
1 'polypeptide(L)' 'MSAKEKLVEVYAGTLWQAEVVKGLLDSKGILCAIVDNTIGAVTSPYLFSSGDVSVLVEEKYKERAVEIIEKGVDT' A
#
# COMPACT_ATOMS: atom_id res chain seq x y z
N MET A 1 18.29 -10.46 -9.30
CA MET A 1 18.18 -10.06 -8.76
C MET A 1 17.18 -9.27 -8.31
N SER A 2 17.11 -9.04 -7.24
CA SER A 2 16.04 -8.37 -6.72
C SER A 2 15.84 -7.04 -7.30
N ALA A 3 16.75 -6.60 -8.00
CA ALA A 3 16.61 -5.32 -8.61
C ALA A 3 15.45 -5.24 -9.54
N LYS A 4 14.93 -6.36 -9.95
CA LYS A 4 13.87 -6.30 -10.82
C LYS A 4 12.59 -6.17 -10.18
N GLU A 5 12.52 -6.31 -8.87
CA GLU A 5 11.27 -6.25 -8.22
C GLU A 5 10.82 -4.83 -8.13
N LYS A 6 9.59 -4.54 -8.49
CA LYS A 6 9.06 -3.26 -8.49
C LYS A 6 7.95 -3.21 -7.51
N LEU A 7 7.86 -2.19 -6.72
CA LEU A 7 6.78 -1.99 -5.77
C LEU A 7 5.74 -1.07 -6.37
N VAL A 8 4.48 -1.44 -6.22
CA VAL A 8 3.40 -0.63 -6.75
C VAL A 8 2.41 -0.35 -5.65
N GLU A 9 1.78 0.79 -5.69
CA GLU A 9 0.82 1.18 -4.69
C GLU A 9 -0.49 0.47 -4.92
N VAL A 10 -1.04 -0.15 -3.89
CA VAL A 10 -2.33 -0.83 -3.99
C VAL A 10 -3.37 -0.20 -3.09
N TYR A 11 -2.97 0.69 -2.19
CA TYR A 11 -3.92 1.32 -1.30
C TYR A 11 -3.32 2.61 -0.76
N ALA A 12 -4.13 3.59 -0.50
CA ALA A 12 -3.69 4.84 0.10
C ALA A 12 -4.78 5.32 1.02
N GLY A 13 -4.42 5.82 2.17
CA GLY A 13 -5.40 6.32 3.12
C GLY A 13 -4.71 6.76 4.38
N THR A 14 -5.39 6.66 5.51
CA THR A 14 -4.82 7.05 6.77
C THR A 14 -3.88 5.96 7.25
N LEU A 15 -3.05 6.31 8.20
CA LEU A 15 -2.12 5.33 8.76
C LEU A 15 -2.88 4.16 9.34
N TRP A 16 -3.98 4.42 10.04
CA TRP A 16 -4.76 3.35 10.65
C TRP A 16 -5.28 2.40 9.58
N GLN A 17 -5.80 2.95 8.50
CA GLN A 17 -6.32 2.12 7.43
C GLN A 17 -5.21 1.33 6.75
N ALA A 18 -4.07 1.97 6.57
CA ALA A 18 -2.94 1.28 5.93
C ALA A 18 -2.46 0.12 6.79
N GLU A 19 -2.49 0.28 8.10
CA GLU A 19 -2.10 -0.80 8.98
C GLU A 19 -3.06 -1.98 8.88
N VAL A 20 -4.34 -1.69 8.74
CA VAL A 20 -5.33 -2.74 8.60
C VAL A 20 -5.10 -3.50 7.29
N VAL A 21 -4.84 -2.76 6.22
CA VAL A 21 -4.61 -3.37 4.92
C VAL A 21 -3.33 -4.21 4.96
N LYS A 22 -2.31 -3.71 5.62
CA LYS A 22 -1.06 -4.44 5.71
C LYS A 22 -1.29 -5.77 6.45
N GLY A 23 -2.02 -5.72 7.56
CA GLY A 23 -2.29 -6.94 8.30
C GLY A 23 -3.07 -7.95 7.46
N LEU A 24 -4.00 -7.44 6.66
CA LEU A 24 -4.79 -8.30 5.82
C LEU A 24 -3.90 -8.99 4.79
N LEU A 25 -3.03 -8.23 4.15
CA LEU A 25 -2.14 -8.81 3.14
C LEU A 25 -1.12 -9.76 3.77
N ASP A 26 -0.62 -9.41 4.95
CA ASP A 26 0.32 -10.28 5.64
C ASP A 26 -0.33 -11.62 5.94
N SER A 27 -1.60 -11.61 6.31
CA SER A 27 -2.28 -12.85 6.65
C SER A 27 -2.44 -13.74 5.42
N LYS A 28 -2.31 -13.18 4.24
CA LYS A 28 -2.41 -13.94 3.01
C LYS A 28 -1.04 -14.24 2.42
N GLY A 29 0.00 -13.92 3.15
CA GLY A 29 1.33 -14.24 2.68
C GLY A 29 1.92 -13.24 1.71
N ILE A 30 1.35 -12.05 1.62
CA ILE A 30 1.86 -11.03 0.71
C ILE A 30 2.59 -9.99 1.52
N LEU A 31 3.86 -9.82 1.25
CA LEU A 31 4.63 -8.81 1.93
C LEU A 31 4.30 -7.45 1.36
N CYS A 32 4.18 -6.46 2.21
CA CYS A 32 3.91 -5.12 1.74
C CYS A 32 4.71 -4.10 2.52
N ALA A 33 4.84 -2.94 1.98
CA ALA A 33 5.57 -1.86 2.59
C ALA A 33 4.62 -0.69 2.79
N ILE A 34 4.80 0.03 3.88
CA ILE A 34 3.98 1.19 4.14
C ILE A 34 4.88 2.42 4.00
N VAL A 35 4.45 3.36 3.21
CA VAL A 35 5.19 4.59 2.99
C VAL A 35 4.35 5.73 3.53
N ASP A 36 4.91 6.49 4.47
CA ASP A 36 4.21 7.59 5.06
C ASP A 36 4.52 8.84 4.25
N ASN A 37 3.57 9.26 3.48
CA ASN A 37 3.77 10.39 2.59
C ASN A 37 3.66 11.72 3.29
N THR A 38 3.31 11.72 4.53
CA THR A 38 3.19 12.95 5.28
C THR A 38 4.51 13.72 5.29
N ILE A 39 5.59 13.00 5.43
CA ILE A 39 6.89 13.63 5.45
C ILE A 39 7.20 14.18 4.06
N GLY A 40 6.83 13.46 3.05
CA GLY A 40 7.07 13.91 1.69
C GLY A 40 6.25 15.11 1.32
N ALA A 41 5.15 15.32 2.01
CA ALA A 41 4.29 16.44 1.70
C ALA A 41 4.99 17.75 1.88
N VAL A 42 5.95 17.78 2.74
CA VAL A 42 6.66 19.00 3.02
C VAL A 42 7.49 19.41 1.82
N THR A 43 8.02 18.43 1.10
CA THR A 43 8.88 18.75 -0.02
C THR A 43 8.19 18.61 -1.35
N SER A 44 7.13 17.84 -1.41
CA SER A 44 6.47 17.58 -2.68
C SER A 44 4.98 17.55 -2.51
N PRO A 45 4.39 18.66 -2.31
CA PRO A 45 2.97 18.71 -2.04
C PRO A 45 2.08 18.13 -3.10
N TYR A 46 2.56 18.08 -4.32
CA TYR A 46 1.69 17.54 -5.29
C TYR A 46 1.59 16.06 -5.23
N LEU A 47 2.28 15.36 -4.41
CA LEU A 47 2.17 13.94 -4.36
C LEU A 47 0.96 13.50 -3.60
N PHE A 48 0.28 14.42 -3.00
CA PHE A 48 -0.75 14.00 -2.21
C PHE A 48 -1.98 14.24 -2.70
N SER A 49 -2.66 13.34 -3.13
CA SER A 49 -3.93 13.60 -3.52
C SER A 49 -4.82 12.86 -2.69
N SER A 50 -4.55 11.76 -2.28
CA SER A 50 -5.51 11.01 -1.67
C SER A 50 -5.21 10.45 -0.39
N GLY A 51 -4.19 10.38 0.10
CA GLY A 51 -3.95 9.81 1.38
C GLY A 51 -2.59 10.10 1.86
N ASP A 52 -2.40 10.04 3.15
CA ASP A 52 -1.14 10.33 3.72
C ASP A 52 -0.22 9.15 3.74
N VAL A 53 -0.75 7.95 3.65
CA VAL A 53 0.03 6.74 3.78
C VAL A 53 -0.32 5.79 2.65
N SER A 54 0.68 5.20 2.03
CA SER A 54 0.47 4.29 0.93
C SER A 54 0.93 2.90 1.29
N VAL A 55 0.26 1.90 0.76
CA VAL A 55 0.65 0.51 0.93
C VAL A 55 1.12 0.00 -0.42
N LEU A 56 2.33 -0.54 -0.45
CA LEU A 56 2.95 -1.01 -1.68
C LEU A 56 3.20 -2.50 -1.60
N VAL A 57 3.08 -3.17 -2.74
CA VAL A 57 3.41 -4.58 -2.82
C VAL A 57 4.23 -4.80 -4.08
N GLU A 58 4.85 -5.94 -4.21
CA GLU A 58 5.58 -6.26 -5.42
C GLU A 58 4.59 -6.33 -6.58
N GLU A 59 5.00 -5.89 -7.72
CA GLU A 59 4.13 -5.83 -8.87
C GLU A 59 3.49 -7.15 -9.19
N LYS A 60 4.19 -8.23 -9.00
CA LYS A 60 3.65 -9.55 -9.32
C LYS A 60 2.48 -9.92 -8.43
N TYR A 61 2.33 -9.25 -7.29
CA TYR A 61 1.23 -9.56 -6.40
C TYR A 61 0.14 -8.49 -6.46
N LYS A 62 0.26 -7.55 -7.37
CA LYS A 62 -0.66 -6.44 -7.42
C LYS A 62 -2.11 -6.86 -7.52
N GLU A 63 -2.41 -7.72 -8.48
CA GLU A 63 -3.79 -8.09 -8.69
C GLU A 63 -4.35 -8.83 -7.49
N ARG A 64 -3.54 -9.71 -6.93
CA ARG A 64 -4.01 -10.47 -5.79
C ARG A 64 -4.22 -9.57 -4.60
N ALA A 65 -3.32 -8.61 -4.40
CA ALA A 65 -3.43 -7.69 -3.29
C ALA A 65 -4.69 -6.84 -3.41
N VAL A 66 -4.96 -6.35 -4.61
CA VAL A 66 -6.14 -5.52 -4.82
C VAL A 66 -7.40 -6.34 -4.54
N GLU A 67 -7.41 -7.57 -4.97
CA GLU A 67 -8.56 -8.41 -4.75
C GLU A 67 -8.79 -8.64 -3.26
N ILE A 68 -7.73 -8.90 -2.52
CA ILE A 68 -7.83 -9.13 -1.09
C ILE A 68 -8.33 -7.87 -0.38
N ILE A 69 -7.81 -6.72 -0.78
CA ILE A 69 -8.22 -5.48 -0.19
C ILE A 69 -9.69 -5.22 -0.44
N GLU A 70 -10.13 -5.43 -1.66
CA GLU A 70 -11.51 -5.16 -2.00
C GLU A 70 -12.44 -6.05 -1.18
N LYS A 71 -12.09 -7.29 -1.00
CA LYS A 71 -12.94 -8.17 -0.25
C LYS A 71 -12.90 -7.87 1.23
N GLY A 72 -11.74 -7.53 1.73
CA GLY A 72 -11.60 -7.28 3.14
C GLY A 72 -12.21 -5.98 3.59
N VAL A 73 -12.09 -4.98 2.78
CA VAL A 73 -12.59 -3.66 3.14
C VAL A 73 -14.08 -3.57 2.96
N ASP A 74 -14.62 -4.41 2.10
CA ASP A 74 -15.99 -4.34 1.79
C ASP A 74 -16.88 -4.94 2.83
N THR A 75 -16.41 -5.50 3.85
CA THR A 75 -17.29 -6.10 4.82
C THR A 75 -17.82 -5.09 5.81
#